data_dfa363f39bce12b3fa1dc23c02889669
#
_entry.id   dfa363f39bce12b3fa1dc23c02889669
#
_cell.length_a   1.000
_cell.length_b   1.000
_cell.length_c   1.000
_cell.angle_alpha   90.00
_cell.angle_beta   90.00
_cell.angle_gamma   90.00
#
_symmetry.space_group_name_H-M   'P 1'
#
loop_
_entity.id
_entity.type
_entity.pdbx_description
1 polymer ?
#
loop_
_entity_poly.entity_id
_entity_poly.type
_entity_poly.pdbx_seq_one_letter_code
_entity_poly.pdbx_strand_id
1 'polypeptide(L)'
;MPFIPHTQDDIKSMLGAIGASSLDALFDEIPAELKSVGLTQVPPSLPEMAVARLMHGRAAIDGAPLNFVGAGAYEHHIPAAVWEITTRGEFYSAYTPYQAEASQGTLQVLYEFQSMMTALTGMDVSNASLYDGASALGEGLLMAMRANGKSRSGRVLMPASVHPYYRETAYAITHAQNIEQVPIGYQAETGALDLSELTVHEGTDIAAVVIAQPNFFGQYEDVDAITDWAHAQGALVVAVVNPTSLALLKPPGEWGEAGADIVVGEGQPLGAPLSSGGPYFGFMCSKQAYVRQMPGRIVGRTVDLDGKPGFTLTLQAREQHIRRSKATSNICTNQGLLVTAATIYMAITGPEGLARTASASTANLQALRQALCAIDGVEAVFAPAGFHECVIRLNQPVAPVLEKLANLGIVGGFDLSRHYPELGNALLICATETKTREDIQQYADALSGIIQ
;
A
#
# COMPACT_ATOMS: atom_id res chain seq x y z
N MET A 1 -11.16 -38.64 1.00
CA MET A 1 -10.50 -37.33 0.78
C MET A 1 -9.12 -37.58 0.18
N PRO A 2 -8.72 -36.95 -0.93
CA PRO A 2 -7.52 -37.31 -1.67
C PRO A 2 -6.20 -37.01 -0.91
N PHE A 3 -6.25 -36.22 0.17
CA PHE A 3 -5.07 -35.86 0.97
C PHE A 3 -4.96 -36.60 2.31
N ILE A 4 -5.84 -37.57 2.58
CA ILE A 4 -5.77 -38.44 3.74
C ILE A 4 -5.50 -39.85 3.21
N PRO A 5 -4.21 -40.28 3.14
CA PRO A 5 -3.83 -41.52 2.46
C PRO A 5 -4.11 -42.78 3.30
N HIS A 6 -4.37 -42.64 4.60
CA HIS A 6 -4.52 -43.77 5.50
C HIS A 6 -5.97 -44.19 5.68
N THR A 7 -6.24 -45.50 5.53
CA THR A 7 -7.53 -46.12 5.85
C THR A 7 -7.66 -46.32 7.37
N GLN A 8 -8.86 -46.68 7.84
CA GLN A 8 -9.06 -46.99 9.27
C GLN A 8 -8.23 -48.19 9.72
N ASP A 9 -7.97 -49.15 8.84
CA ASP A 9 -7.14 -50.33 9.14
C ASP A 9 -5.67 -49.94 9.20
N ASP A 10 -5.20 -49.03 8.37
CA ASP A 10 -3.85 -48.45 8.48
C ASP A 10 -3.66 -47.73 9.82
N ILE A 11 -4.66 -46.92 10.22
CA ILE A 11 -4.64 -46.20 11.49
C ILE A 11 -4.58 -47.19 12.67
N LYS A 12 -5.39 -48.23 12.68
CA LYS A 12 -5.37 -49.28 13.69
C LYS A 12 -4.02 -50.00 13.74
N SER A 13 -3.45 -50.33 12.61
CA SER A 13 -2.13 -50.96 12.51
C SER A 13 -1.03 -50.10 13.07
N MET A 14 -1.04 -48.79 12.71
CA MET A 14 -0.07 -47.81 13.24
C MET A 14 -0.21 -47.61 14.74
N LEU A 15 -1.44 -47.44 15.25
CA LEU A 15 -1.68 -47.34 16.71
C LEU A 15 -1.20 -48.58 17.46
N GLY A 16 -1.50 -49.76 16.91
CA GLY A 16 -1.01 -51.04 17.50
C GLY A 16 0.50 -51.14 17.51
N ALA A 17 1.20 -50.69 16.47
CA ALA A 17 2.66 -50.70 16.40
C ALA A 17 3.34 -49.81 17.45
N ILE A 18 2.70 -48.67 17.80
CA ILE A 18 3.23 -47.74 18.82
C ILE A 18 2.63 -47.95 20.20
N GLY A 19 1.73 -48.92 20.38
CA GLY A 19 1.10 -49.23 21.67
C GLY A 19 0.07 -48.19 22.13
N ALA A 20 -0.45 -47.35 21.24
CA ALA A 20 -1.48 -46.34 21.56
C ALA A 20 -2.89 -46.92 21.39
N SER A 21 -3.81 -46.59 22.32
CA SER A 21 -5.20 -47.07 22.30
C SER A 21 -6.10 -46.30 21.30
N SER A 22 -5.75 -45.05 21.02
CA SER A 22 -6.50 -44.16 20.13
C SER A 22 -5.63 -43.01 19.66
N LEU A 23 -6.10 -42.27 18.66
CA LEU A 23 -5.45 -40.99 18.25
C LEU A 23 -5.46 -39.98 19.38
N ASP A 24 -6.54 -39.92 20.18
CA ASP A 24 -6.66 -38.98 21.31
C ASP A 24 -5.62 -39.25 22.41
N ALA A 25 -5.24 -40.53 22.60
CA ALA A 25 -4.19 -40.90 23.54
C ALA A 25 -2.81 -40.33 23.18
N LEU A 26 -2.57 -39.95 21.92
CA LEU A 26 -1.32 -39.30 21.49
C LEU A 26 -1.22 -37.84 21.96
N PHE A 27 -2.31 -37.27 22.48
CA PHE A 27 -2.42 -35.91 22.99
C PHE A 27 -2.66 -35.85 24.50
N ASP A 28 -2.33 -36.92 25.24
CA ASP A 28 -2.58 -37.02 26.70
C ASP A 28 -1.75 -36.01 27.52
N GLU A 29 -0.67 -35.48 26.95
CA GLU A 29 0.11 -34.39 27.53
C GLU A 29 -0.61 -33.03 27.53
N ILE A 30 -1.68 -32.87 26.71
CA ILE A 30 -2.49 -31.67 26.72
C ILE A 30 -3.54 -31.80 27.82
N PRO A 31 -3.59 -30.83 28.80
CA PRO A 31 -4.61 -30.84 29.85
C PRO A 31 -6.02 -30.90 29.26
N ALA A 32 -6.91 -31.67 29.88
CA ALA A 32 -8.25 -31.93 29.35
C ALA A 32 -9.07 -30.63 29.12
N GLU A 33 -8.86 -29.64 29.98
CA GLU A 33 -9.51 -28.31 29.90
C GLU A 33 -9.05 -27.47 28.71
N LEU A 34 -7.89 -27.81 28.11
CA LEU A 34 -7.35 -27.14 26.91
C LEU A 34 -7.66 -27.91 25.64
N LYS A 35 -8.18 -29.14 25.73
CA LYS A 35 -8.59 -29.92 24.56
C LYS A 35 -9.89 -29.33 23.98
N SER A 36 -9.88 -28.96 22.71
CA SER A 36 -11.08 -28.47 22.04
C SER A 36 -12.13 -29.57 21.91
N VAL A 37 -13.36 -29.27 22.28
CA VAL A 37 -14.52 -30.18 22.08
C VAL A 37 -15.01 -30.25 20.63
N GLY A 38 -14.25 -29.69 19.71
CA GLY A 38 -14.56 -29.67 18.28
C GLY A 38 -14.93 -28.27 17.78
N LEU A 39 -14.96 -28.13 16.48
CA LEU A 39 -15.27 -26.86 15.80
C LEU A 39 -16.78 -26.79 15.51
N THR A 40 -17.59 -26.65 16.58
CA THR A 40 -19.07 -26.72 16.47
C THR A 40 -19.69 -25.58 15.64
N GLN A 41 -18.96 -24.46 15.49
CA GLN A 41 -19.41 -23.30 14.70
C GLN A 41 -18.82 -23.28 13.27
N VAL A 42 -17.95 -24.24 12.93
CA VAL A 42 -17.44 -24.40 11.58
C VAL A 42 -18.35 -25.33 10.81
N PRO A 43 -18.90 -24.92 9.66
CA PRO A 43 -19.72 -25.79 8.83
C PRO A 43 -18.98 -27.06 8.41
N PRO A 44 -19.69 -28.18 8.24
CA PRO A 44 -19.06 -29.41 7.72
C PRO A 44 -18.50 -29.18 6.33
N SER A 45 -17.52 -30.02 5.93
CA SER A 45 -16.94 -30.00 4.60
C SER A 45 -18.01 -30.25 3.53
N LEU A 46 -17.89 -29.52 2.42
CA LEU A 46 -18.74 -29.66 1.25
C LEU A 46 -17.92 -30.22 0.09
N PRO A 47 -18.55 -30.98 -0.87
CA PRO A 47 -17.87 -31.32 -2.12
C PRO A 47 -17.62 -30.08 -2.97
N GLU A 48 -16.60 -30.14 -3.84
CA GLU A 48 -16.12 -29.05 -4.68
C GLU A 48 -17.24 -28.26 -5.39
N MET A 49 -18.17 -29.00 -6.04
CA MET A 49 -19.31 -28.40 -6.74
C MET A 49 -20.19 -27.54 -5.81
N ALA A 50 -20.41 -27.99 -4.58
CA ALA A 50 -21.25 -27.26 -3.61
C ALA A 50 -20.51 -26.04 -3.05
N VAL A 51 -19.19 -26.16 -2.79
CA VAL A 51 -18.35 -25.04 -2.38
C VAL A 51 -18.29 -23.99 -3.48
N ALA A 52 -18.05 -24.38 -4.74
CA ALA A 52 -18.03 -23.47 -5.87
C ALA A 52 -19.36 -22.70 -6.00
N ARG A 53 -20.49 -23.40 -5.91
CA ARG A 53 -21.81 -22.76 -5.95
C ARG A 53 -22.02 -21.77 -4.79
N LEU A 54 -21.62 -22.15 -3.58
CA LEU A 54 -21.72 -21.30 -2.41
C LEU A 54 -20.89 -20.03 -2.57
N MET A 55 -19.63 -20.17 -3.01
CA MET A 55 -18.71 -19.04 -3.17
C MET A 55 -19.12 -18.12 -4.32
N HIS A 56 -19.55 -18.66 -5.46
CA HIS A 56 -20.12 -17.84 -6.53
C HIS A 56 -21.39 -17.11 -6.10
N GLY A 57 -22.25 -17.77 -5.31
CA GLY A 57 -23.43 -17.11 -4.74
C GLY A 57 -23.08 -15.95 -3.81
N ARG A 58 -22.04 -16.09 -2.99
CA ARG A 58 -21.54 -15.00 -2.14
C ARG A 58 -20.94 -13.86 -2.96
N ALA A 59 -20.09 -14.19 -3.94
CA ALA A 59 -19.51 -13.20 -4.83
C ALA A 59 -20.57 -12.41 -5.62
N ALA A 60 -21.68 -13.06 -6.00
CA ALA A 60 -22.77 -12.38 -6.69
C ALA A 60 -23.51 -11.34 -5.80
N ILE A 61 -23.48 -11.50 -4.48
CA ILE A 61 -24.08 -10.54 -3.54
C ILE A 61 -23.25 -9.25 -3.48
N ASP A 62 -21.91 -9.34 -3.65
CA ASP A 62 -21.04 -8.14 -3.65
C ASP A 62 -21.32 -7.25 -4.87
N GLY A 63 -21.82 -7.81 -5.96
CA GLY A 63 -22.17 -7.07 -7.17
C GLY A 63 -20.97 -6.40 -7.84
N ALA A 64 -21.27 -5.37 -8.61
CA ALA A 64 -20.28 -4.47 -9.22
C ALA A 64 -20.71 -3.02 -8.99
N PRO A 65 -20.62 -2.51 -7.77
CA PRO A 65 -21.06 -1.16 -7.47
C PRO A 65 -20.19 -0.12 -8.15
N LEU A 66 -20.78 1.02 -8.48
CA LEU A 66 -20.05 2.18 -8.95
C LEU A 66 -19.23 2.74 -7.79
N ASN A 67 -17.89 2.66 -7.88
CA ASN A 67 -16.98 2.94 -6.78
C ASN A 67 -16.34 4.32 -6.89
N PHE A 68 -16.51 5.15 -5.86
CA PHE A 68 -15.85 6.45 -5.68
C PHE A 68 -15.03 6.51 -4.38
N VAL A 69 -14.65 5.36 -3.83
CA VAL A 69 -13.73 5.27 -2.69
C VAL A 69 -12.31 5.17 -3.19
N GLY A 70 -11.44 5.99 -2.61
CA GLY A 70 -9.99 5.89 -2.71
C GLY A 70 -9.40 5.47 -1.38
N ALA A 71 -8.94 6.44 -0.59
CA ALA A 71 -8.41 6.24 0.76
C ALA A 71 -7.30 5.18 0.82
N GLY A 72 -6.35 5.24 -0.14
CA GLY A 72 -5.15 4.42 -0.16
C GLY A 72 -5.16 3.24 -1.14
N ALA A 73 -6.32 2.88 -1.73
CA ALA A 73 -6.42 1.91 -2.81
C ALA A 73 -7.32 2.44 -3.92
N TYR A 74 -6.91 2.30 -5.17
CA TYR A 74 -7.50 3.04 -6.28
C TYR A 74 -7.86 2.12 -7.44
N GLU A 75 -9.08 2.28 -7.95
CA GLU A 75 -9.56 1.55 -9.12
C GLU A 75 -8.97 2.16 -10.40
N HIS A 76 -8.00 1.49 -11.01
CA HIS A 76 -7.44 1.86 -12.30
C HIS A 76 -7.76 0.80 -13.36
N HIS A 77 -7.75 1.20 -14.62
CA HIS A 77 -7.86 0.25 -15.74
C HIS A 77 -6.59 -0.61 -15.83
N ILE A 78 -6.76 -1.90 -15.79
CA ILE A 78 -5.66 -2.86 -15.94
C ILE A 78 -5.80 -3.53 -17.32
N PRO A 79 -4.86 -3.33 -18.24
CA PRO A 79 -4.88 -4.02 -19.54
C PRO A 79 -4.93 -5.52 -19.37
N ALA A 80 -5.78 -6.21 -20.15
CA ALA A 80 -6.00 -7.66 -20.02
C ALA A 80 -4.71 -8.49 -20.08
N ALA A 81 -3.72 -8.05 -20.88
CA ALA A 81 -2.43 -8.72 -21.00
C ALA A 81 -1.64 -8.77 -19.68
N VAL A 82 -1.86 -7.86 -18.73
CA VAL A 82 -1.12 -7.84 -17.45
C VAL A 82 -1.34 -9.15 -16.70
N TRP A 83 -2.57 -9.51 -16.43
CA TRP A 83 -2.88 -10.71 -15.66
C TRP A 83 -2.83 -11.98 -16.50
N GLU A 84 -3.06 -11.91 -17.80
CA GLU A 84 -2.85 -13.04 -18.71
C GLU A 84 -1.37 -13.50 -18.69
N ILE A 85 -0.43 -12.58 -18.69
CA ILE A 85 0.99 -12.90 -18.61
C ILE A 85 1.40 -13.26 -17.17
N THR A 86 0.96 -12.52 -16.17
CA THR A 86 1.31 -12.73 -14.75
C THR A 86 0.90 -14.12 -14.26
N THR A 87 -0.25 -14.64 -14.73
CA THR A 87 -0.75 -15.96 -14.34
C THR A 87 -0.13 -17.14 -15.11
N ARG A 88 0.88 -16.90 -15.93
CA ARG A 88 1.63 -17.99 -16.57
C ARG A 88 2.50 -18.72 -15.55
N GLY A 89 2.64 -20.03 -15.72
CA GLY A 89 3.39 -20.89 -14.79
C GLY A 89 4.82 -20.46 -14.54
N GLU A 90 5.45 -19.79 -15.51
CA GLU A 90 6.82 -19.28 -15.40
C GLU A 90 6.97 -18.21 -14.32
N PHE A 91 5.89 -17.47 -14.00
CA PHE A 91 5.92 -16.40 -13.00
C PHE A 91 5.34 -16.82 -11.66
N TYR A 92 4.17 -17.45 -11.62
CA TYR A 92 3.50 -17.70 -10.34
C TYR A 92 4.03 -18.92 -9.58
N SER A 93 4.78 -19.82 -10.22
CA SER A 93 5.37 -20.98 -9.55
C SER A 93 6.68 -20.67 -8.78
N ALA A 94 7.30 -19.51 -9.01
CA ALA A 94 8.49 -19.08 -8.29
C ALA A 94 8.11 -18.47 -6.94
N TYR A 95 8.60 -19.07 -5.83
CA TYR A 95 8.37 -18.51 -4.49
C TYR A 95 9.40 -17.41 -4.16
N THR A 96 10.67 -17.76 -4.10
CA THR A 96 11.77 -16.83 -3.85
C THR A 96 12.96 -17.20 -4.73
N PRO A 97 13.51 -16.25 -5.52
CA PRO A 97 14.57 -16.53 -6.46
C PRO A 97 15.97 -16.57 -5.80
N TYR A 98 16.17 -17.47 -4.82
CA TYR A 98 17.46 -17.59 -4.12
C TYR A 98 18.56 -18.21 -5.00
N GLN A 99 18.19 -19.18 -5.85
CA GLN A 99 19.13 -19.80 -6.77
C GLN A 99 19.17 -19.01 -8.08
N ALA A 100 20.16 -18.15 -8.22
CA ALA A 100 20.27 -17.26 -9.38
C ALA A 100 20.31 -18.03 -10.70
N GLU A 101 21.02 -19.17 -10.74
CA GLU A 101 21.14 -20.04 -11.91
C GLU A 101 19.80 -20.61 -12.41
N ALA A 102 18.82 -20.79 -11.53
CA ALA A 102 17.50 -21.31 -11.86
C ALA A 102 16.42 -20.21 -12.02
N SER A 103 16.74 -18.97 -11.67
CA SER A 103 15.74 -17.90 -11.52
C SER A 103 16.10 -16.62 -12.29
N GLN A 104 16.89 -16.72 -13.36
CA GLN A 104 17.35 -15.55 -14.10
C GLN A 104 16.21 -14.68 -14.64
N GLY A 105 15.13 -15.26 -15.17
CA GLY A 105 13.98 -14.53 -15.67
C GLY A 105 13.27 -13.76 -14.56
N THR A 106 13.01 -14.38 -13.41
CA THR A 106 12.37 -13.72 -12.24
C THR A 106 13.26 -12.59 -11.70
N LEU A 107 14.56 -12.83 -11.57
CA LEU A 107 15.51 -11.81 -11.12
C LEU A 107 15.58 -10.63 -12.10
N GLN A 108 15.54 -10.90 -13.41
CA GLN A 108 15.48 -9.85 -14.42
C GLN A 108 14.23 -8.99 -14.27
N VAL A 109 13.05 -9.59 -14.11
CA VAL A 109 11.79 -8.85 -13.89
C VAL A 109 11.88 -7.95 -12.65
N LEU A 110 12.43 -8.46 -11.55
CA LEU A 110 12.64 -7.67 -10.34
C LEU A 110 13.63 -6.51 -10.57
N TYR A 111 14.69 -6.73 -11.34
CA TYR A 111 15.63 -5.68 -11.69
C TYR A 111 14.99 -4.62 -12.60
N GLU A 112 14.16 -5.02 -13.55
CA GLU A 112 13.38 -4.10 -14.39
C GLU A 112 12.40 -3.28 -13.56
N PHE A 113 11.68 -3.90 -12.62
CA PHE A 113 10.85 -3.19 -11.65
C PHE A 113 11.65 -2.13 -10.88
N GLN A 114 12.78 -2.52 -10.29
CA GLN A 114 13.65 -1.58 -9.56
C GLN A 114 14.07 -0.40 -10.44
N SER A 115 14.41 -0.66 -11.70
CA SER A 115 14.82 0.38 -12.67
C SER A 115 13.67 1.32 -13.01
N MET A 116 12.46 0.79 -13.19
CA MET A 116 11.26 1.60 -13.44
C MET A 116 10.91 2.47 -12.24
N MET A 117 10.99 1.91 -11.01
CA MET A 117 10.70 2.66 -9.79
C MET A 117 11.73 3.75 -9.51
N THR A 118 13.02 3.50 -9.75
CA THR A 118 14.04 4.55 -9.63
C THR A 118 13.84 5.66 -10.65
N ALA A 119 13.48 5.33 -11.88
CA ALA A 119 13.18 6.32 -12.91
C ALA A 119 11.94 7.17 -12.55
N LEU A 120 10.88 6.53 -12.02
CA LEU A 120 9.63 7.20 -11.65
C LEU A 120 9.81 8.12 -10.43
N THR A 121 10.61 7.70 -9.46
CA THR A 121 10.81 8.43 -8.20
C THR A 121 12.00 9.41 -8.23
N GLY A 122 12.85 9.35 -9.25
CA GLY A 122 14.10 10.12 -9.31
C GLY A 122 15.14 9.67 -8.29
N MET A 123 15.02 8.45 -7.74
CA MET A 123 15.92 7.92 -6.72
C MET A 123 16.99 7.00 -7.31
N ASP A 124 18.05 6.72 -6.54
CA ASP A 124 19.19 5.92 -7.02
C ASP A 124 18.94 4.42 -6.95
N VAL A 125 18.21 3.94 -5.92
CA VAL A 125 18.02 2.52 -5.62
C VAL A 125 16.58 2.23 -5.24
N SER A 126 16.04 1.10 -5.72
CA SER A 126 14.79 0.51 -5.27
C SER A 126 15.01 -0.91 -4.76
N ASN A 127 14.24 -1.34 -3.77
CA ASN A 127 14.16 -2.75 -3.40
C ASN A 127 13.14 -3.51 -4.29
N ALA A 128 13.06 -4.83 -4.10
CA ALA A 128 12.18 -5.68 -4.89
C ALA A 128 10.68 -5.55 -4.50
N SER A 129 10.34 -5.14 -3.32
CA SER A 129 9.08 -4.65 -2.76
C SER A 129 9.01 -4.83 -1.24
N LEU A 130 7.96 -4.30 -0.64
CA LEU A 130 7.53 -4.47 0.75
C LEU A 130 6.10 -5.03 0.77
N TYR A 131 5.50 -5.22 1.96
CA TYR A 131 4.18 -5.85 2.05
C TYR A 131 3.06 -4.94 1.52
N ASP A 132 3.04 -3.69 1.97
CA ASP A 132 2.10 -2.64 1.57
C ASP A 132 2.68 -1.24 1.83
N GLY A 133 1.97 -0.21 1.42
CA GLY A 133 2.43 1.18 1.60
C GLY A 133 2.51 1.61 3.06
N ALA A 134 1.62 1.13 3.92
CA ALA A 134 1.60 1.48 5.33
C ALA A 134 2.80 0.88 6.08
N SER A 135 3.10 -0.40 5.86
CA SER A 135 4.30 -1.05 6.40
C SER A 135 5.58 -0.49 5.76
N ALA A 136 5.52 -0.07 4.49
CA ALA A 136 6.64 0.61 3.85
C ALA A 136 6.99 1.94 4.54
N LEU A 137 6.00 2.71 5.01
CA LEU A 137 6.26 3.89 5.84
C LEU A 137 6.94 3.50 7.15
N GLY A 138 6.42 2.50 7.87
CA GLY A 138 7.05 2.01 9.11
C GLY A 138 8.51 1.60 8.91
N GLU A 139 8.80 0.84 7.87
CA GLU A 139 10.17 0.45 7.52
C GLU A 139 11.03 1.64 7.05
N GLY A 140 10.42 2.62 6.38
CA GLY A 140 11.07 3.89 6.00
C GLY A 140 11.52 4.69 7.22
N LEU A 141 10.69 4.77 8.27
CA LEU A 141 11.06 5.40 9.53
C LEU A 141 12.18 4.65 10.24
N LEU A 142 12.10 3.32 10.32
CA LEU A 142 13.18 2.50 10.87
C LEU A 142 14.48 2.67 10.08
N MET A 143 14.40 2.77 8.76
CA MET A 143 15.55 3.06 7.91
C MET A 143 16.12 4.44 8.16
N ALA A 144 15.29 5.47 8.29
CA ALA A 144 15.70 6.82 8.59
C ALA A 144 16.47 6.90 9.92
N MET A 145 15.99 6.22 10.97
CA MET A 145 16.69 6.14 12.26
C MET A 145 18.10 5.56 12.12
N ARG A 146 18.25 4.50 11.34
CA ARG A 146 19.56 3.87 11.12
C ARG A 146 20.48 4.69 10.22
N ALA A 147 19.91 5.43 9.27
CA ALA A 147 20.65 6.18 8.26
C ALA A 147 21.08 7.57 8.75
N ASN A 148 20.29 8.22 9.62
CA ASN A 148 20.61 9.55 10.13
C ASN A 148 21.64 9.50 11.24
N GLY A 149 22.91 9.52 10.86
CA GLY A 149 24.02 9.58 11.83
C GLY A 149 24.19 10.91 12.58
N LYS A 150 23.44 11.96 12.19
CA LYS A 150 23.49 13.28 12.83
C LYS A 150 22.51 13.41 13.99
N SER A 151 21.37 12.72 13.92
CA SER A 151 20.35 12.72 14.98
C SER A 151 20.62 11.65 16.02
N ARG A 152 20.30 11.96 17.27
CA ARG A 152 20.27 11.03 18.40
C ARG A 152 18.88 10.90 19.00
N SER A 153 17.92 11.68 18.52
CA SER A 153 16.52 11.58 18.92
C SER A 153 15.81 10.49 18.13
N GLY A 154 14.73 9.94 18.70
CA GLY A 154 13.80 9.10 17.98
C GLY A 154 12.62 9.89 17.39
N ARG A 155 12.74 11.22 17.22
CA ARG A 155 11.63 12.09 16.85
C ARG A 155 11.45 12.14 15.34
N VAL A 156 10.22 11.87 14.88
CA VAL A 156 9.78 11.98 13.50
C VAL A 156 8.62 12.96 13.44
N LEU A 157 8.73 13.99 12.62
CA LEU A 157 7.60 14.88 12.35
C LEU A 157 6.64 14.18 11.36
N MET A 158 5.41 13.97 11.83
CA MET A 158 4.38 13.22 11.12
C MET A 158 3.15 14.09 10.86
N PRO A 159 2.98 14.64 9.64
CA PRO A 159 1.82 15.47 9.33
C PRO A 159 0.49 14.70 9.52
N ALA A 160 -0.49 15.38 10.06
CA ALA A 160 -1.85 14.85 10.20
C ALA A 160 -2.50 14.58 8.84
N SER A 161 -2.01 15.22 7.77
CA SER A 161 -2.39 14.98 6.37
C SER A 161 -1.82 13.69 5.75
N VAL A 162 -0.96 12.94 6.47
CA VAL A 162 -0.58 11.57 6.09
C VAL A 162 -1.74 10.63 6.39
N HIS A 163 -1.97 9.65 5.51
CA HIS A 163 -3.04 8.66 5.62
C HIS A 163 -3.16 8.11 7.07
N PRO A 164 -4.33 8.16 7.74
CA PRO A 164 -4.46 7.82 9.15
C PRO A 164 -4.03 6.38 9.46
N TYR A 165 -4.42 5.41 8.65
CA TYR A 165 -3.96 4.02 8.84
C TYR A 165 -2.48 3.83 8.60
N TYR A 166 -1.85 4.64 7.75
CA TYR A 166 -0.38 4.60 7.60
C TYR A 166 0.31 5.09 8.87
N ARG A 167 -0.20 6.17 9.48
CA ARG A 167 0.30 6.69 10.76
C ARG A 167 0.13 5.66 11.89
N GLU A 168 -1.04 5.03 11.99
CA GLU A 168 -1.34 3.99 12.97
C GLU A 168 -0.44 2.75 12.78
N THR A 169 -0.27 2.28 11.54
CA THR A 169 0.59 1.13 11.21
C THR A 169 2.07 1.44 11.49
N ALA A 170 2.54 2.61 11.05
CA ALA A 170 3.90 3.05 11.33
C ALA A 170 4.15 3.14 12.85
N TYR A 171 3.17 3.66 13.63
CA TYR A 171 3.24 3.67 15.07
C TYR A 171 3.33 2.26 15.65
N ALA A 172 2.46 1.34 15.21
CA ALA A 172 2.47 -0.04 15.68
C ALA A 172 3.81 -0.75 15.44
N ILE A 173 4.49 -0.44 14.32
CA ILE A 173 5.80 -1.02 13.97
C ILE A 173 6.93 -0.38 14.79
N THR A 174 6.86 0.92 15.08
CA THR A 174 8.02 1.70 15.52
C THR A 174 8.01 2.07 17.01
N HIS A 175 6.85 2.15 17.68
CA HIS A 175 6.73 2.68 19.05
C HIS A 175 7.57 1.90 20.07
N ALA A 176 7.71 0.58 19.92
CA ALA A 176 8.49 -0.25 20.82
C ALA A 176 10.01 -0.02 20.69
N GLN A 177 10.46 0.75 19.70
CA GLN A 177 11.86 1.12 19.50
C GLN A 177 12.16 2.57 19.92
N ASN A 178 11.30 3.17 20.74
CA ASN A 178 11.40 4.56 21.22
C ASN A 178 11.42 5.59 20.08
N ILE A 179 10.67 5.33 19.00
CA ILE A 179 10.47 6.28 17.91
C ILE A 179 9.17 7.02 18.20
N GLU A 180 9.28 8.34 18.36
CA GLU A 180 8.18 9.24 18.66
C GLU A 180 7.68 9.88 17.36
N GLN A 181 6.41 9.64 17.02
CA GLN A 181 5.74 10.36 15.94
C GLN A 181 5.15 11.64 16.52
N VAL A 182 5.76 12.78 16.19
CA VAL A 182 5.29 14.11 16.60
C VAL A 182 4.30 14.61 15.55
N PRO A 183 3.01 14.79 15.90
CA PRO A 183 2.01 15.24 14.94
C PRO A 183 2.26 16.69 14.52
N ILE A 184 2.12 16.98 13.23
CA ILE A 184 2.11 18.33 12.66
C ILE A 184 0.73 18.58 12.05
N GLY A 185 0.15 19.75 12.29
CA GLY A 185 -1.15 20.13 11.78
C GLY A 185 -1.16 20.41 10.28
N TYR A 186 -2.35 20.72 9.79
CA TYR A 186 -2.58 21.17 8.41
C TYR A 186 -3.40 22.45 8.40
N GLN A 187 -3.27 23.23 7.34
CA GLN A 187 -4.01 24.47 7.15
C GLN A 187 -5.49 24.18 6.87
N ALA A 188 -6.40 24.83 7.58
CA ALA A 188 -7.83 24.58 7.49
C ALA A 188 -8.41 24.87 6.10
N GLU A 189 -7.82 25.79 5.35
CA GLU A 189 -8.30 26.25 4.04
C GLU A 189 -7.80 25.34 2.90
N THR A 190 -6.58 24.83 3.03
CA THR A 190 -5.90 24.09 1.95
C THR A 190 -5.77 22.60 2.22
N GLY A 191 -5.83 22.16 3.47
CA GLY A 191 -5.52 20.78 3.85
C GLY A 191 -4.04 20.39 3.69
N ALA A 192 -3.19 21.30 3.29
CA ALA A 192 -1.74 21.11 3.20
C ALA A 192 -1.07 21.27 4.56
N LEU A 193 0.14 20.75 4.73
CA LEU A 193 0.92 20.89 5.93
C LEU A 193 1.09 22.38 6.30
N ASP A 194 0.90 22.71 7.56
CA ASP A 194 1.14 24.07 8.03
C ASP A 194 2.64 24.28 8.27
N LEU A 195 3.28 25.00 7.35
CA LEU A 195 4.70 25.31 7.43
C LEU A 195 5.06 26.11 8.70
N SER A 196 4.11 26.86 9.27
CA SER A 196 4.35 27.60 10.51
C SER A 196 4.57 26.69 11.71
N GLU A 197 3.94 25.50 11.73
CA GLU A 197 4.17 24.50 12.77
C GLU A 197 5.55 23.85 12.69
N LEU A 198 6.20 23.83 11.53
CA LEU A 198 7.56 23.34 11.41
C LEU A 198 8.54 24.26 12.15
N THR A 199 8.32 25.56 12.13
CA THR A 199 9.21 26.54 12.78
C THR A 199 9.30 26.37 14.30
N VAL A 200 8.28 25.81 14.95
CA VAL A 200 8.28 25.46 16.38
C VAL A 200 9.36 24.42 16.70
N HIS A 201 9.77 23.64 15.73
CA HIS A 201 10.76 22.57 15.87
C HIS A 201 12.18 23.00 15.47
N GLU A 202 12.40 24.25 15.04
CA GLU A 202 13.73 24.76 14.68
C GLU A 202 14.74 24.60 15.83
N GLY A 203 15.93 24.12 15.47
CA GLY A 203 17.02 23.90 16.44
C GLY A 203 16.80 22.68 17.36
N THR A 204 15.72 21.94 17.22
CA THR A 204 15.55 20.67 17.95
C THR A 204 16.12 19.49 17.16
N ASP A 205 16.53 18.43 17.86
CA ASP A 205 17.01 17.20 17.20
C ASP A 205 15.83 16.41 16.62
N ILE A 206 15.75 16.34 15.30
CA ILE A 206 14.71 15.64 14.52
C ILE A 206 15.40 14.61 13.64
N ALA A 207 14.97 13.37 13.72
CA ALA A 207 15.54 12.29 12.93
C ALA A 207 15.00 12.26 11.49
N ALA A 208 13.70 12.48 11.31
CA ALA A 208 13.07 12.49 10.00
C ALA A 208 11.81 13.38 9.96
N VAL A 209 11.48 13.84 8.75
CA VAL A 209 10.20 14.49 8.42
C VAL A 209 9.51 13.68 7.35
N VAL A 210 8.22 13.38 7.53
CA VAL A 210 7.39 12.69 6.54
C VAL A 210 6.69 13.72 5.66
N ILE A 211 6.66 13.50 4.35
CA ILE A 211 5.94 14.32 3.38
C ILE A 211 5.07 13.38 2.53
N ALA A 212 3.75 13.57 2.55
CA ALA A 212 2.83 12.83 1.69
C ALA A 212 2.48 13.62 0.43
N GLN A 213 2.65 13.04 -0.75
CA GLN A 213 2.39 13.72 -2.02
C GLN A 213 1.75 12.78 -3.06
N PRO A 214 0.47 13.00 -3.43
CA PRO A 214 -0.50 13.87 -2.75
C PRO A 214 -0.72 13.44 -1.31
N ASN A 215 -1.22 14.33 -0.46
CA ASN A 215 -1.57 13.97 0.91
C ASN A 215 -2.93 13.24 0.98
N PHE A 216 -3.35 12.80 2.17
CA PHE A 216 -4.57 12.02 2.34
C PHE A 216 -5.86 12.75 1.94
N PHE A 217 -5.84 14.07 1.96
CA PHE A 217 -6.97 14.88 1.48
C PHE A 217 -6.96 15.11 -0.05
N GLY A 218 -6.00 14.50 -0.75
CA GLY A 218 -5.76 14.68 -2.17
C GLY A 218 -4.99 15.94 -2.54
N GLN A 219 -4.60 16.77 -1.54
CA GLN A 219 -3.95 18.06 -1.75
C GLN A 219 -2.45 17.92 -2.02
N TYR A 220 -1.86 18.98 -2.57
CA TYR A 220 -0.42 19.06 -2.83
C TYR A 220 0.29 19.82 -1.72
N GLU A 221 1.43 19.31 -1.30
CA GLU A 221 2.32 19.93 -0.32
C GLU A 221 3.36 20.84 -1.02
N ASP A 222 3.89 21.82 -0.32
CA ASP A 222 5.10 22.56 -0.75
C ASP A 222 6.33 21.69 -0.46
N VAL A 223 6.49 20.66 -1.29
CA VAL A 223 7.52 19.63 -1.08
C VAL A 223 8.93 20.18 -1.10
N ASP A 224 9.19 21.25 -1.88
CA ASP A 224 10.50 21.86 -1.97
C ASP A 224 10.84 22.58 -0.66
N ALA A 225 9.96 23.47 -0.17
CA ALA A 225 10.17 24.20 1.06
C ALA A 225 10.29 23.27 2.28
N ILE A 226 9.46 22.24 2.38
CA ILE A 226 9.50 21.27 3.49
C ILE A 226 10.80 20.47 3.45
N THR A 227 11.24 20.03 2.26
CA THR A 227 12.48 19.25 2.10
C THR A 227 13.69 20.07 2.50
N ASP A 228 13.81 21.30 2.01
CA ASP A 228 14.93 22.18 2.32
C ASP A 228 14.96 22.55 3.82
N TRP A 229 13.81 22.82 4.42
CA TRP A 229 13.69 23.05 5.84
C TRP A 229 14.17 21.82 6.65
N ALA A 230 13.70 20.61 6.31
CA ALA A 230 14.07 19.37 7.00
C ALA A 230 15.59 19.14 6.95
N HIS A 231 16.20 19.31 5.78
CA HIS A 231 17.64 19.16 5.62
C HIS A 231 18.43 20.24 6.38
N ALA A 232 17.93 21.47 6.46
CA ALA A 232 18.54 22.52 7.28
C ALA A 232 18.54 22.18 8.78
N GLN A 233 17.54 21.43 9.27
CA GLN A 233 17.51 20.89 10.63
C GLN A 233 18.34 19.61 10.81
N GLY A 234 18.93 19.04 9.74
CA GLY A 234 19.66 17.77 9.77
C GLY A 234 18.76 16.53 9.80
N ALA A 235 17.47 16.68 9.58
CA ALA A 235 16.52 15.61 9.45
C ALA A 235 16.57 14.96 8.06
N LEU A 236 16.24 13.65 7.95
CA LEU A 236 16.01 12.99 6.67
C LEU A 236 14.57 13.19 6.23
N VAL A 237 14.33 13.21 4.92
CA VAL A 237 13.00 13.30 4.32
C VAL A 237 12.54 11.92 3.90
N VAL A 238 11.38 11.48 4.44
CA VAL A 238 10.67 10.27 4.05
C VAL A 238 9.43 10.67 3.25
N ALA A 239 9.49 10.51 1.94
CA ALA A 239 8.39 10.81 1.04
C ALA A 239 7.41 9.61 0.97
N VAL A 240 6.11 9.87 1.15
CA VAL A 240 5.02 8.91 0.94
C VAL A 240 4.27 9.34 -0.32
N VAL A 241 4.32 8.53 -1.37
CA VAL A 241 3.81 8.97 -2.68
C VAL A 241 2.85 7.97 -3.31
N ASN A 242 1.89 8.49 -4.08
CA ASN A 242 1.12 7.69 -5.02
C ASN A 242 1.90 7.57 -6.33
N PRO A 243 2.25 6.36 -6.79
CA PRO A 243 3.13 6.21 -7.96
C PRO A 243 2.51 6.73 -9.26
N THR A 244 1.19 6.68 -9.42
CA THR A 244 0.52 7.21 -10.62
C THR A 244 0.62 8.73 -10.69
N SER A 245 0.59 9.42 -9.55
CA SER A 245 0.72 10.89 -9.51
C SER A 245 2.08 11.38 -9.99
N LEU A 246 3.13 10.57 -9.81
CA LEU A 246 4.50 10.92 -10.22
C LEU A 246 4.66 11.05 -11.74
N ALA A 247 3.70 10.56 -12.54
CA ALA A 247 3.68 10.81 -13.97
C ALA A 247 3.37 12.29 -14.33
N LEU A 248 2.89 13.09 -13.37
CA LEU A 248 2.58 14.52 -13.53
C LEU A 248 3.36 15.41 -12.56
N LEU A 249 3.70 14.89 -11.39
CA LEU A 249 4.32 15.66 -10.32
C LEU A 249 5.84 15.50 -10.33
N LYS A 250 6.52 16.47 -9.73
CA LYS A 250 7.97 16.46 -9.55
C LYS A 250 8.37 15.19 -8.78
N PRO A 251 9.33 14.40 -9.31
CA PRO A 251 9.76 13.18 -8.62
C PRO A 251 10.43 13.51 -7.26
N PRO A 252 10.23 12.68 -6.23
CA PRO A 252 10.79 12.93 -4.90
C PRO A 252 12.31 13.12 -4.88
N GLY A 253 13.05 12.45 -5.73
CA GLY A 253 14.50 12.62 -5.84
C GLY A 253 14.94 14.02 -6.28
N GLU A 254 14.01 14.86 -6.74
CA GLU A 254 14.24 16.23 -7.20
C GLU A 254 13.64 17.31 -6.26
N TRP A 255 13.04 16.93 -5.12
CA TRP A 255 12.43 17.89 -4.18
C TRP A 255 13.49 18.77 -3.50
N GLY A 256 13.22 20.05 -3.37
CA GLY A 256 14.15 21.02 -2.82
C GLY A 256 15.49 21.01 -3.55
N GLU A 257 16.56 21.36 -2.84
CA GLU A 257 17.94 21.39 -3.38
C GLU A 257 18.59 19.99 -3.45
N ALA A 258 18.21 19.08 -2.54
CA ALA A 258 18.91 17.79 -2.38
C ALA A 258 18.05 16.54 -2.60
N GLY A 259 16.76 16.66 -2.86
CA GLY A 259 15.83 15.55 -3.04
C GLY A 259 15.45 14.85 -1.72
N ALA A 260 14.36 14.11 -1.73
CA ALA A 260 13.99 13.22 -0.62
C ALA A 260 15.10 12.16 -0.39
N ASP A 261 15.19 11.63 0.83
CA ASP A 261 16.21 10.63 1.19
C ASP A 261 15.69 9.20 1.03
N ILE A 262 14.43 8.99 1.39
CA ILE A 262 13.71 7.71 1.32
C ILE A 262 12.34 7.99 0.73
N VAL A 263 11.92 7.17 -0.22
CA VAL A 263 10.60 7.25 -0.87
C VAL A 263 9.88 5.93 -0.66
N VAL A 264 8.67 5.98 -0.16
CA VAL A 264 7.81 4.82 0.08
C VAL A 264 6.42 5.07 -0.48
N GLY A 265 5.66 4.02 -0.71
CA GLY A 265 4.27 4.13 -1.13
C GLY A 265 3.62 2.80 -1.38
N GLU A 266 2.33 2.87 -1.72
CA GLU A 266 1.52 1.73 -2.13
C GLU A 266 1.62 1.54 -3.64
N GLY A 267 2.00 0.35 -4.06
CA GLY A 267 2.15 0.02 -5.48
C GLY A 267 0.89 -0.51 -6.16
N GLN A 268 -0.22 -0.69 -5.41
CA GLN A 268 -1.49 -1.21 -5.95
C GLN A 268 -1.94 -0.52 -7.25
N PRO A 269 -1.82 0.82 -7.42
CA PRO A 269 -2.22 1.50 -8.65
C PRO A 269 -1.51 1.04 -9.92
N LEU A 270 -0.37 0.38 -9.77
CA LEU A 270 0.44 -0.12 -10.89
C LEU A 270 0.01 -1.54 -11.33
N GLY A 271 -1.27 -1.76 -11.60
CA GLY A 271 -1.76 -2.99 -12.22
C GLY A 271 -2.25 -4.07 -11.25
N ALA A 272 -2.40 -3.77 -9.95
CA ALA A 272 -3.06 -4.66 -9.00
C ALA A 272 -4.54 -4.30 -8.88
N PRO A 273 -5.48 -5.29 -9.00
CA PRO A 273 -6.90 -5.04 -8.79
C PRO A 273 -7.20 -4.76 -7.31
N LEU A 274 -8.32 -4.11 -7.02
CA LEU A 274 -8.75 -3.84 -5.63
C LEU A 274 -8.95 -5.12 -4.81
N SER A 275 -9.50 -6.17 -5.43
CA SER A 275 -9.63 -7.53 -4.85
C SER A 275 -10.16 -7.55 -3.42
N SER A 276 -11.10 -6.66 -3.09
CA SER A 276 -11.70 -6.53 -1.75
C SER A 276 -10.67 -6.38 -0.61
N GLY A 277 -9.55 -5.71 -0.88
CA GLY A 277 -8.52 -5.41 0.12
C GLY A 277 -7.17 -6.08 -0.09
N GLY A 278 -6.93 -6.61 -1.26
CA GLY A 278 -5.60 -7.12 -1.60
C GLY A 278 -5.56 -8.59 -2.08
N PRO A 279 -4.35 -9.14 -2.24
CA PRO A 279 -3.06 -8.57 -1.81
C PRO A 279 -2.64 -7.35 -2.63
N TYR A 280 -1.87 -6.47 -1.99
CA TYR A 280 -1.21 -5.31 -2.62
C TYR A 280 0.31 -5.43 -2.48
N PHE A 281 1.06 -4.35 -2.76
CA PHE A 281 2.50 -4.33 -2.49
C PHE A 281 2.97 -2.92 -2.16
N GLY A 282 3.91 -2.82 -1.21
CA GLY A 282 4.62 -1.59 -0.93
C GLY A 282 5.90 -1.49 -1.73
N PHE A 283 6.36 -0.29 -1.98
CA PHE A 283 7.68 -0.05 -2.57
C PHE A 283 8.54 0.88 -1.69
N MET A 284 9.84 0.77 -1.88
CA MET A 284 10.80 1.67 -1.24
C MET A 284 11.95 1.97 -2.20
N CYS A 285 12.24 3.28 -2.34
CA CYS A 285 13.41 3.77 -3.04
C CYS A 285 14.25 4.64 -2.10
N SER A 286 15.53 4.79 -2.36
CA SER A 286 16.40 5.65 -1.55
C SER A 286 17.60 6.17 -2.35
N LYS A 287 18.28 7.17 -1.76
CA LYS A 287 19.62 7.56 -2.19
C LYS A 287 20.60 6.40 -2.01
N GLN A 288 21.57 6.29 -2.91
CA GLN A 288 22.63 5.27 -2.88
C GLN A 288 23.38 5.22 -1.54
N ALA A 289 23.55 6.35 -0.89
CA ALA A 289 24.24 6.44 0.39
C ALA A 289 23.61 5.57 1.49
N TYR A 290 22.31 5.31 1.40
CA TYR A 290 21.54 4.59 2.42
C TYR A 290 21.23 3.13 2.04
N VAL A 291 21.65 2.64 0.89
CA VAL A 291 21.31 1.30 0.39
C VAL A 291 21.59 0.17 1.39
N ARG A 292 22.64 0.31 2.23
CA ARG A 292 22.98 -0.70 3.26
C ARG A 292 21.99 -0.75 4.42
N GLN A 293 21.14 0.25 4.56
CA GLN A 293 20.08 0.34 5.58
C GLN A 293 18.70 -0.02 5.04
N MET A 294 18.58 -0.20 3.72
CA MET A 294 17.31 -0.52 3.05
C MET A 294 16.83 -1.92 3.44
N PRO A 295 15.58 -2.10 3.85
CA PRO A 295 14.97 -3.42 4.06
C PRO A 295 14.64 -4.10 2.74
N GLY A 296 14.36 -5.41 2.81
CA GLY A 296 13.92 -6.19 1.66
C GLY A 296 15.05 -6.57 0.71
N ARG A 297 14.68 -7.32 -0.33
CA ARG A 297 15.63 -7.84 -1.34
C ARG A 297 16.01 -6.77 -2.35
N ILE A 298 17.24 -6.85 -2.82
CA ILE A 298 17.77 -6.02 -3.91
C ILE A 298 18.43 -6.94 -4.92
N VAL A 299 18.00 -6.82 -6.18
CA VAL A 299 18.59 -7.54 -7.30
C VAL A 299 19.65 -6.65 -7.96
N GLY A 300 20.81 -7.22 -8.23
CA GLY A 300 21.89 -6.57 -8.96
C GLY A 300 22.19 -7.27 -10.29
N ARG A 301 22.69 -6.52 -11.25
CA ARG A 301 23.22 -7.03 -12.51
C ARG A 301 24.69 -7.42 -12.32
N THR A 302 25.07 -8.57 -12.86
CA THR A 302 26.43 -9.11 -12.79
C THR A 302 26.80 -9.82 -14.10
N VAL A 303 27.93 -10.48 -14.12
CA VAL A 303 28.33 -11.40 -15.19
C VAL A 303 28.69 -12.76 -14.61
N ASP A 304 28.49 -13.82 -15.38
CA ASP A 304 28.93 -15.18 -15.02
C ASP A 304 30.42 -15.39 -15.28
N LEU A 305 30.89 -16.61 -15.05
CA LEU A 305 32.31 -16.97 -15.28
C LEU A 305 32.72 -16.88 -16.75
N ASP A 306 31.79 -16.97 -17.70
CA ASP A 306 32.00 -16.83 -19.12
C ASP A 306 31.85 -15.37 -19.60
N GLY A 307 31.58 -14.42 -18.68
CA GLY A 307 31.35 -13.00 -18.97
C GLY A 307 29.98 -12.67 -19.52
N LYS A 308 28.99 -13.60 -19.44
CA LYS A 308 27.62 -13.35 -19.87
C LYS A 308 26.86 -12.55 -18.81
N PRO A 309 26.05 -11.56 -19.20
CA PRO A 309 25.22 -10.81 -18.27
C PRO A 309 24.23 -11.72 -17.53
N GLY A 310 24.04 -11.45 -16.24
CA GLY A 310 23.10 -12.15 -15.40
C GLY A 310 22.66 -11.29 -14.22
N PHE A 311 21.75 -11.82 -13.40
CA PHE A 311 21.17 -11.17 -12.26
C PHE A 311 21.33 -12.02 -10.99
N THR A 312 21.47 -11.37 -9.86
CA THR A 312 21.60 -12.05 -8.57
C THR A 312 21.05 -11.19 -7.43
N LEU A 313 20.66 -11.83 -6.32
CA LEU A 313 20.38 -11.11 -5.09
C LEU A 313 21.67 -10.52 -4.52
N THR A 314 21.61 -9.26 -4.11
CA THR A 314 22.75 -8.52 -3.56
C THR A 314 22.53 -8.13 -2.09
N LEU A 315 23.61 -7.81 -1.40
CA LEU A 315 23.57 -7.33 0.00
C LEU A 315 22.76 -8.24 0.94
N GLN A 316 22.66 -9.53 0.69
CA GLN A 316 21.84 -10.50 1.41
C GLN A 316 22.20 -10.60 2.90
N ALA A 317 23.42 -10.21 3.29
CA ALA A 317 23.86 -10.22 4.69
C ALA A 317 23.01 -9.33 5.61
N ARG A 318 22.10 -8.48 5.07
CA ARG A 318 21.14 -7.67 5.84
C ARG A 318 19.88 -8.45 6.21
N GLU A 319 19.57 -9.53 5.49
CA GLU A 319 18.30 -10.25 5.58
C GLU A 319 18.24 -11.22 6.78
N GLN A 320 17.02 -11.49 7.26
CA GLN A 320 16.83 -12.27 8.50
C GLN A 320 17.27 -13.73 8.37
N HIS A 321 17.20 -14.35 7.20
CA HIS A 321 17.65 -15.73 7.00
C HIS A 321 19.16 -15.90 7.18
N ILE A 322 19.94 -14.82 7.14
CA ILE A 322 21.39 -14.79 7.40
C ILE A 322 21.68 -14.19 8.78
N ARG A 323 21.16 -12.99 9.06
CA ARG A 323 21.48 -12.21 10.27
C ARG A 323 20.62 -12.56 11.48
N ARG A 324 19.50 -13.26 11.30
CA ARG A 324 18.57 -13.63 12.38
C ARG A 324 18.10 -12.38 13.16
N SER A 325 18.27 -12.35 14.48
CA SER A 325 17.87 -11.21 15.34
C SER A 325 18.62 -9.91 15.06
N LYS A 326 19.72 -9.95 14.31
CA LYS A 326 20.50 -8.77 13.91
C LYS A 326 20.20 -8.30 12.47
N ALA A 327 19.16 -8.83 11.86
CA ALA A 327 18.74 -8.40 10.52
C ALA A 327 18.29 -6.94 10.52
N THR A 328 18.37 -6.31 9.34
CA THR A 328 17.94 -4.93 9.15
C THR A 328 16.44 -4.76 9.34
N SER A 329 15.65 -5.79 9.01
CA SER A 329 14.20 -5.80 9.11
C SER A 329 13.68 -7.22 9.37
N ASN A 330 12.44 -7.33 9.85
CA ASN A 330 11.70 -8.58 9.97
C ASN A 330 11.03 -9.01 8.65
N ILE A 331 11.11 -8.22 7.59
CA ILE A 331 10.57 -8.56 6.27
C ILE A 331 11.29 -9.80 5.76
N CYS A 332 10.52 -10.81 5.34
CA CYS A 332 11.03 -12.05 4.79
C CYS A 332 10.71 -12.16 3.30
N THR A 333 9.48 -12.52 2.98
CA THR A 333 8.99 -12.64 1.60
C THR A 333 8.35 -11.32 1.19
N ASN A 334 8.67 -10.86 -0.01
CA ASN A 334 8.02 -9.70 -0.61
C ASN A 334 6.81 -10.13 -1.46
N GLN A 335 6.17 -9.19 -2.14
CA GLN A 335 5.00 -9.39 -3.01
C GLN A 335 5.40 -9.64 -4.47
N GLY A 336 6.22 -10.68 -4.72
CA GLY A 336 6.86 -10.91 -6.02
C GLY A 336 5.91 -11.03 -7.21
N LEU A 337 4.74 -11.68 -7.04
CA LEU A 337 3.76 -11.82 -8.12
C LEU A 337 3.13 -10.47 -8.49
N LEU A 338 2.81 -9.65 -7.50
CA LEU A 338 2.26 -8.30 -7.74
C LEU A 338 3.29 -7.37 -8.36
N VAL A 339 4.55 -7.51 -7.97
CA VAL A 339 5.68 -6.80 -8.61
C VAL A 339 5.83 -7.20 -10.08
N THR A 340 5.63 -8.48 -10.40
CA THR A 340 5.61 -8.96 -11.78
C THR A 340 4.46 -8.30 -12.55
N ALA A 341 3.25 -8.27 -12.00
CA ALA A 341 2.11 -7.59 -12.62
C ALA A 341 2.40 -6.09 -12.84
N ALA A 342 2.97 -5.43 -11.83
CA ALA A 342 3.33 -4.01 -11.92
C ALA A 342 4.41 -3.73 -12.98
N THR A 343 5.40 -4.60 -13.10
CA THR A 343 6.43 -4.48 -14.14
C THR A 343 5.81 -4.58 -15.54
N ILE A 344 4.92 -5.56 -15.74
CA ILE A 344 4.20 -5.74 -17.01
C ILE A 344 3.30 -4.53 -17.29
N TYR A 345 2.56 -4.07 -16.27
CA TYR A 345 1.69 -2.89 -16.37
C TYR A 345 2.48 -1.65 -16.81
N MET A 346 3.58 -1.33 -16.13
CA MET A 346 4.43 -0.19 -16.47
C MET A 346 5.08 -0.34 -17.86
N ALA A 347 5.48 -1.57 -18.24
CA ALA A 347 6.05 -1.83 -19.57
C ALA A 347 5.02 -1.63 -20.69
N ILE A 348 3.75 -2.00 -20.47
CA ILE A 348 2.67 -1.84 -21.46
C ILE A 348 2.22 -0.37 -21.57
N THR A 349 2.02 0.28 -20.42
CA THR A 349 1.53 1.68 -20.39
C THR A 349 2.61 2.67 -20.78
N GLY A 350 3.84 2.43 -20.36
CA GLY A 350 4.95 3.34 -20.54
C GLY A 350 4.72 4.71 -19.86
N PRO A 351 5.66 5.64 -19.97
CA PRO A 351 5.52 6.98 -19.37
C PRO A 351 4.34 7.76 -19.93
N GLU A 352 4.05 7.63 -21.22
CA GLU A 352 2.91 8.31 -21.85
C GLU A 352 1.56 7.77 -21.34
N GLY A 353 1.42 6.44 -21.21
CA GLY A 353 0.19 5.84 -20.68
C GLY A 353 -0.04 6.21 -19.21
N LEU A 354 1.00 6.19 -18.37
CA LEU A 354 0.90 6.65 -16.98
C LEU A 354 0.50 8.13 -16.88
N ALA A 355 1.08 9.01 -17.70
CA ALA A 355 0.73 10.42 -17.74
C ALA A 355 -0.74 10.65 -18.20
N ARG A 356 -1.22 9.88 -19.18
CA ARG A 356 -2.62 9.91 -19.61
C ARG A 356 -3.58 9.44 -18.51
N THR A 357 -3.25 8.34 -17.82
CA THR A 357 -4.01 7.83 -16.68
C THR A 357 -4.11 8.88 -15.58
N ALA A 358 -2.98 9.46 -15.19
CA ALA A 358 -2.94 10.49 -14.16
C ALA A 358 -3.73 11.75 -14.56
N SER A 359 -3.56 12.23 -15.79
CA SER A 359 -4.28 13.42 -16.30
C SER A 359 -5.79 13.19 -16.37
N ALA A 360 -6.23 12.01 -16.84
CA ALA A 360 -7.65 11.67 -16.90
C ALA A 360 -8.26 11.55 -15.50
N SER A 361 -7.52 10.95 -14.54
CA SER A 361 -7.94 10.87 -13.13
C SER A 361 -8.14 12.26 -12.53
N THR A 362 -7.19 13.18 -12.73
CA THR A 362 -7.31 14.56 -12.26
C THR A 362 -8.51 15.27 -12.91
N ALA A 363 -8.72 15.10 -14.21
CA ALA A 363 -9.85 15.72 -14.93
C ALA A 363 -11.20 15.18 -14.42
N ASN A 364 -11.30 13.87 -14.18
CA ASN A 364 -12.50 13.23 -13.65
C ASN A 364 -12.80 13.66 -12.21
N LEU A 365 -11.78 13.82 -11.37
CA LEU A 365 -11.97 14.39 -10.04
C LEU A 365 -12.54 15.80 -10.09
N GLN A 366 -12.00 16.67 -10.96
CA GLN A 366 -12.51 18.03 -11.12
C GLN A 366 -13.99 18.03 -11.55
N ALA A 367 -14.35 17.16 -12.51
CA ALA A 367 -15.74 17.01 -12.95
C ALA A 367 -16.65 16.49 -11.81
N LEU A 368 -16.20 15.48 -11.07
CA LEU A 368 -16.92 14.94 -9.92
C LEU A 368 -17.15 16.01 -8.85
N ARG A 369 -16.08 16.69 -8.44
CA ARG A 369 -16.15 17.78 -7.45
C ARG A 369 -17.13 18.87 -7.88
N GLN A 370 -17.06 19.29 -9.16
CA GLN A 370 -17.95 20.30 -9.70
C GLN A 370 -19.43 19.85 -9.66
N ALA A 371 -19.71 18.60 -10.07
CA ALA A 371 -21.06 18.04 -10.07
C ALA A 371 -21.64 17.93 -8.65
N LEU A 372 -20.86 17.44 -7.69
CA LEU A 372 -21.34 17.26 -6.32
C LEU A 372 -21.48 18.59 -5.58
N CYS A 373 -20.56 19.53 -5.73
CA CYS A 373 -20.63 20.84 -5.09
C CYS A 373 -21.68 21.77 -5.71
N ALA A 374 -22.33 21.38 -6.82
CA ALA A 374 -23.51 22.08 -7.35
C ALA A 374 -24.80 21.70 -6.62
N ILE A 375 -24.79 20.70 -5.75
CA ILE A 375 -25.92 20.23 -4.95
C ILE A 375 -26.02 21.09 -3.68
N ASP A 376 -27.21 21.64 -3.39
CA ASP A 376 -27.44 22.39 -2.15
C ASP A 376 -27.15 21.49 -0.92
N GLY A 377 -26.30 21.97 -0.01
CA GLY A 377 -25.88 21.21 1.16
C GLY A 377 -24.62 20.37 0.97
N VAL A 378 -23.93 20.51 -0.17
CA VAL A 378 -22.61 19.92 -0.41
C VAL A 378 -21.59 21.03 -0.70
N GLU A 379 -20.48 21.06 0.03
CA GLU A 379 -19.41 22.04 -0.17
C GLU A 379 -18.04 21.37 -0.23
N ALA A 380 -17.11 21.97 -0.95
CA ALA A 380 -15.70 21.55 -0.90
C ALA A 380 -15.06 22.02 0.40
N VAL A 381 -14.31 21.12 1.08
CA VAL A 381 -13.64 21.47 2.33
C VAL A 381 -12.34 22.21 2.06
N PHE A 382 -11.57 21.76 1.08
CA PHE A 382 -10.25 22.32 0.76
C PHE A 382 -10.23 22.87 -0.68
N ALA A 383 -9.37 23.86 -0.91
CA ALA A 383 -9.15 24.45 -2.22
C ALA A 383 -7.65 24.72 -2.46
N PRO A 384 -7.15 24.52 -3.68
CA PRO A 384 -7.83 23.97 -4.86
C PRO A 384 -8.10 22.46 -4.74
N ALA A 385 -8.71 21.84 -5.75
CA ALA A 385 -8.80 20.39 -5.81
C ALA A 385 -7.44 19.78 -6.20
N GLY A 386 -7.15 18.62 -5.60
CA GLY A 386 -5.88 17.92 -5.76
C GLY A 386 -5.83 16.95 -6.94
N PHE A 387 -5.21 15.76 -6.72
CA PHE A 387 -4.92 14.79 -7.77
C PHE A 387 -6.16 14.02 -8.25
N HIS A 388 -6.55 12.97 -7.53
CA HIS A 388 -7.73 12.13 -7.85
C HIS A 388 -8.64 11.91 -6.65
N GLU A 389 -8.36 12.58 -5.54
CA GLU A 389 -9.18 12.62 -4.33
C GLU A 389 -9.43 14.06 -3.88
N CYS A 390 -10.58 14.30 -3.28
CA CYS A 390 -10.88 15.54 -2.59
C CYS A 390 -11.88 15.33 -1.48
N VAL A 391 -11.94 16.28 -0.54
CA VAL A 391 -12.86 16.26 0.59
C VAL A 391 -14.04 17.18 0.32
N ILE A 392 -15.25 16.62 0.47
CA ILE A 392 -16.50 17.38 0.48
C ILE A 392 -17.14 17.31 1.87
N ARG A 393 -17.95 18.28 2.23
CA ARG A 393 -18.75 18.31 3.46
C ARG A 393 -20.23 18.27 3.10
N LEU A 394 -20.98 17.46 3.86
CA LEU A 394 -22.41 17.32 3.73
C LEU A 394 -23.14 18.10 4.86
N ASN A 395 -24.36 18.56 4.58
CA ASN A 395 -25.22 19.22 5.59
C ASN A 395 -25.87 18.22 6.58
N GLN A 396 -25.61 16.92 6.42
CA GLN A 396 -26.13 15.84 7.27
C GLN A 396 -25.07 14.75 7.52
N PRO A 397 -25.26 13.87 8.50
CA PRO A 397 -24.31 12.81 8.83
C PRO A 397 -23.96 11.92 7.64
N VAL A 398 -22.66 11.60 7.48
CA VAL A 398 -22.12 10.85 6.32
C VAL A 398 -22.63 9.41 6.30
N ALA A 399 -22.62 8.68 7.42
CA ALA A 399 -22.90 7.25 7.44
C ALA A 399 -24.29 6.88 6.88
N PRO A 400 -25.40 7.56 7.22
CA PRO A 400 -26.72 7.29 6.60
C PRO A 400 -26.77 7.61 5.11
N VAL A 401 -26.00 8.60 4.64
CA VAL A 401 -25.89 8.93 3.21
C VAL A 401 -25.20 7.81 2.45
N LEU A 402 -24.08 7.32 2.98
CA LEU A 402 -23.35 6.21 2.37
C LEU A 402 -24.19 4.92 2.31
N GLU A 403 -24.98 4.62 3.36
CA GLU A 403 -25.89 3.49 3.35
C GLU A 403 -26.94 3.59 2.24
N LYS A 404 -27.56 4.78 2.06
CA LYS A 404 -28.53 5.01 0.98
C LYS A 404 -27.88 4.91 -0.40
N LEU A 405 -26.67 5.45 -0.58
CA LEU A 405 -25.92 5.33 -1.84
C LEU A 405 -25.59 3.85 -2.14
N ALA A 406 -25.15 3.08 -1.14
CA ALA A 406 -24.87 1.66 -1.29
C ALA A 406 -26.12 0.87 -1.75
N ASN A 407 -27.31 1.20 -1.23
CA ASN A 407 -28.57 0.62 -1.68
C ASN A 407 -28.93 0.97 -3.14
N LEU A 408 -28.34 2.03 -3.69
CA LEU A 408 -28.42 2.41 -5.11
C LEU A 408 -27.25 1.85 -5.95
N GLY A 409 -26.41 1.00 -5.37
CA GLY A 409 -25.24 0.43 -6.04
C GLY A 409 -24.06 1.37 -6.19
N ILE A 410 -23.97 2.40 -5.34
CA ILE A 410 -22.88 3.40 -5.35
C ILE A 410 -22.12 3.35 -4.04
N VAL A 411 -20.80 3.08 -4.11
CA VAL A 411 -19.88 3.21 -2.97
C VAL A 411 -19.30 4.62 -3.01
N GLY A 412 -19.93 5.53 -2.24
CA GLY A 412 -19.84 6.96 -2.47
C GLY A 412 -18.59 7.66 -1.93
N GLY A 413 -17.75 7.01 -1.11
CA GLY A 413 -16.55 7.62 -0.57
C GLY A 413 -16.19 7.09 0.82
N PHE A 414 -15.19 7.70 1.47
CA PHE A 414 -14.68 7.33 2.79
C PHE A 414 -15.07 8.37 3.84
N ASP A 415 -15.78 7.93 4.89
CA ASP A 415 -16.21 8.78 6.01
C ASP A 415 -15.02 9.22 6.86
N LEU A 416 -14.78 10.53 6.93
CA LEU A 416 -13.67 11.13 7.68
C LEU A 416 -13.99 11.40 9.16
N SER A 417 -15.24 11.27 9.59
CA SER A 417 -15.69 11.69 10.94
C SER A 417 -14.95 11.00 12.08
N ARG A 418 -14.48 9.76 11.86
CA ARG A 418 -13.69 9.00 12.84
C ARG A 418 -12.28 9.56 13.02
N HIS A 419 -11.63 9.97 11.95
CA HIS A 419 -10.21 10.34 11.93
C HIS A 419 -9.97 11.85 12.00
N TYR A 420 -10.96 12.63 11.52
CA TYR A 420 -10.92 14.10 11.42
C TYR A 420 -12.27 14.69 11.87
N PRO A 421 -12.65 14.51 13.15
CA PRO A 421 -13.95 15.00 13.66
C PRO A 421 -14.09 16.51 13.54
N GLU A 422 -13.00 17.24 13.48
CA GLU A 422 -12.97 18.71 13.29
C GLU A 422 -13.48 19.15 11.90
N LEU A 423 -13.46 18.27 10.92
CA LEU A 423 -13.99 18.53 9.58
C LEU A 423 -15.53 18.36 9.51
N GLY A 424 -16.15 17.86 10.59
CA GLY A 424 -17.61 17.64 10.65
C GLY A 424 -18.05 16.47 9.77
N ASN A 425 -19.14 16.65 9.01
CA ASN A 425 -19.70 15.62 8.11
C ASN A 425 -18.90 15.51 6.82
N ALA A 426 -17.60 15.28 6.92
CA ALA A 426 -16.67 15.27 5.78
C ALA A 426 -16.54 13.87 5.17
N LEU A 427 -16.52 13.84 3.85
CA LEU A 427 -16.43 12.66 3.01
C LEU A 427 -15.26 12.82 2.03
N LEU A 428 -14.32 11.87 2.03
CA LEU A 428 -13.28 11.77 1.02
C LEU A 428 -13.82 11.01 -0.19
N ILE A 429 -13.78 11.62 -1.35
CA ILE A 429 -14.23 11.04 -2.62
C ILE A 429 -13.07 10.92 -3.60
N CYS A 430 -13.16 9.92 -4.47
CA CYS A 430 -12.14 9.60 -5.46
C CYS A 430 -12.75 9.43 -6.84
N ALA A 431 -12.06 9.92 -7.87
CA ALA A 431 -12.35 9.58 -9.27
C ALA A 431 -11.04 9.35 -10.03
N THR A 432 -10.92 8.17 -10.63
CA THR A 432 -9.80 7.80 -11.49
C THR A 432 -10.23 7.90 -12.97
N GLU A 433 -9.35 7.53 -13.89
CA GLU A 433 -9.62 7.49 -15.32
C GLU A 433 -10.75 6.52 -15.71
N THR A 434 -11.11 5.60 -14.80
CA THR A 434 -12.19 4.63 -15.06
C THR A 434 -13.59 5.24 -15.03
N LYS A 435 -13.75 6.43 -14.45
CA LYS A 435 -15.07 7.07 -14.32
C LYS A 435 -15.47 7.80 -15.59
N THR A 436 -16.66 7.49 -16.09
CA THR A 436 -17.28 8.21 -17.21
C THR A 436 -18.07 9.43 -16.73
N ARG A 437 -18.50 10.26 -17.67
CA ARG A 437 -19.39 11.39 -17.34
C ARG A 437 -20.74 10.92 -16.83
N GLU A 438 -21.23 9.81 -17.36
CA GLU A 438 -22.47 9.16 -16.96
C GLU A 438 -22.37 8.64 -15.53
N ASP A 439 -21.25 8.03 -15.13
CA ASP A 439 -21.00 7.58 -13.76
C ASP A 439 -21.01 8.74 -12.76
N ILE A 440 -20.34 9.84 -13.12
CA ILE A 440 -20.30 11.06 -12.30
C ILE A 440 -21.69 11.66 -12.14
N GLN A 441 -22.47 11.71 -13.24
CA GLN A 441 -23.85 12.24 -13.20
C GLN A 441 -24.76 11.34 -12.37
N GLN A 442 -24.65 10.01 -12.53
CA GLN A 442 -25.41 9.04 -11.72
C GLN A 442 -25.14 9.24 -10.22
N TYR A 443 -23.90 9.46 -9.83
CA TYR A 443 -23.58 9.75 -8.43
C TYR A 443 -24.20 11.08 -7.98
N ALA A 444 -24.07 12.13 -8.77
CA ALA A 444 -24.63 13.44 -8.44
C ALA A 444 -26.16 13.40 -8.28
N ASP A 445 -26.87 12.73 -9.19
CA ASP A 445 -28.33 12.57 -9.14
C ASP A 445 -28.75 11.77 -7.90
N ALA A 446 -28.05 10.67 -7.59
CA ALA A 446 -28.33 9.87 -6.40
C ALA A 446 -28.10 10.65 -5.10
N LEU A 447 -26.98 11.37 -4.99
CA LEU A 447 -26.67 12.18 -3.80
C LEU A 447 -27.68 13.34 -3.64
N SER A 448 -28.04 14.04 -4.72
CA SER A 448 -29.04 15.08 -4.71
C SER A 448 -30.39 14.58 -4.18
N GLY A 449 -30.83 13.40 -4.62
CA GLY A 449 -32.07 12.78 -4.14
C GLY A 449 -32.05 12.30 -2.68
N ILE A 450 -30.84 12.16 -2.09
CA ILE A 450 -30.67 11.74 -0.70
C ILE A 450 -30.59 12.93 0.28
N ILE A 451 -29.98 14.03 -0.17
CA ILE A 451 -29.73 15.23 0.66
C ILE A 451 -30.96 16.15 0.72
N GLN A 452 -31.80 16.17 -0.30
CA GLN A 452 -33.09 16.89 -0.31
C GLN A 452 -34.09 16.23 0.64
#